data_adf7d544ba0bb378e7dafb16f1344083
#
_entry.id   adf7d544ba0bb378e7dafb16f1344083
#
_cell.length_a   1.000
_cell.length_b   1.000
_cell.length_c   1.000
_cell.angle_alpha   90.00
_cell.angle_beta   90.00
_cell.angle_gamma   90.00
#
_symmetry.space_group_name_H-M   'P 1'
#
loop_
_entity.id
_entity.type
_entity.pdbx_description
1 polymer ?
#
loop_
_entity_poly.entity_id
_entity_poly.type
_entity_poly.pdbx_seq_one_letter_code
_entity_poly.pdbx_strand_id
1 'polypeptide(L)'
;MKCKKCNSENPDNALFCRVCGYKLNENSKSSFYGLFNVLFWIGLAFSIYSLISVVVPIESYHQYPDGTQSLYCSDFLGLNSDSKSYYMEEWEYALAISTFITAILFSIRSKTKK
;
A
#
# COMPACT_ATOMS: atom_id res chain seq x y z
N MET A 1 23.48 29.23 -8.82
CA MET A 1 24.18 27.96 -9.14
C MET A 1 24.78 27.97 -10.54
N LYS A 2 25.90 27.27 -10.78
CA LYS A 2 26.53 27.19 -12.11
C LYS A 2 26.01 26.01 -12.90
N CYS A 3 25.76 26.20 -14.19
CA CYS A 3 25.31 25.16 -15.10
C CYS A 3 26.43 24.15 -15.39
N LYS A 4 26.16 22.86 -15.23
CA LYS A 4 27.15 21.79 -15.48
C LYS A 4 27.50 21.62 -16.98
N LYS A 5 26.66 22.15 -17.90
CA LYS A 5 26.87 21.99 -19.34
C LYS A 5 27.58 23.18 -20.00
N CYS A 6 27.26 24.42 -19.61
CA CYS A 6 27.81 25.62 -20.23
C CYS A 6 28.50 26.58 -19.25
N ASN A 7 28.62 26.23 -17.98
CA ASN A 7 29.23 26.97 -16.90
C ASN A 7 28.64 28.37 -16.62
N SER A 8 27.50 28.73 -17.24
CA SER A 8 26.82 29.99 -17.00
C SER A 8 26.22 30.05 -15.58
N GLU A 9 26.20 31.24 -15.01
CA GLU A 9 25.56 31.46 -13.70
C GLU A 9 24.04 31.58 -13.86
N ASN A 10 23.33 30.89 -12.99
CA ASN A 10 21.87 30.86 -12.93
C ASN A 10 21.40 31.07 -11.47
N PRO A 11 20.19 31.62 -11.26
CA PRO A 11 19.61 31.71 -9.93
C PRO A 11 19.56 30.33 -9.25
N ASP A 12 19.64 30.30 -7.91
CA ASP A 12 19.70 29.03 -7.16
C ASP A 12 18.42 28.21 -7.24
N ASN A 13 17.30 28.83 -7.61
CA ASN A 13 16.00 28.18 -7.81
C ASN A 13 15.69 27.89 -9.28
N ALA A 14 16.63 28.08 -10.22
CA ALA A 14 16.40 27.83 -11.63
C ALA A 14 16.26 26.33 -11.93
N LEU A 15 15.17 25.95 -12.59
CA LEU A 15 14.93 24.59 -13.07
C LEU A 15 15.71 24.26 -14.33
N PHE A 16 15.91 25.27 -15.18
CA PHE A 16 16.64 25.16 -16.44
C PHE A 16 17.66 26.28 -16.59
N CYS A 17 18.76 25.98 -17.25
CA CYS A 17 19.77 26.96 -17.57
C CYS A 17 19.21 27.99 -18.61
N ARG A 18 19.32 29.27 -18.30
CA ARG A 18 18.84 30.35 -19.20
C ARG A 18 19.61 30.45 -20.54
N VAL A 19 20.83 29.90 -20.56
CA VAL A 19 21.69 30.00 -21.74
C VAL A 19 21.58 28.79 -22.66
N CYS A 20 21.61 27.56 -22.09
CA CYS A 20 21.64 26.34 -22.90
C CYS A 20 20.44 25.39 -22.69
N GLY A 21 19.45 25.79 -21.91
CA GLY A 21 18.25 24.99 -21.63
C GLY A 21 18.51 23.72 -20.83
N TYR A 22 19.75 23.47 -20.35
CA TYR A 22 20.07 22.28 -19.57
C TYR A 22 19.33 22.27 -18.22
N LYS A 23 18.74 21.15 -17.84
CA LYS A 23 18.01 21.00 -16.59
C LYS A 23 18.97 21.03 -15.40
N LEU A 24 18.87 22.05 -14.55
CA LEU A 24 19.78 22.32 -13.44
C LEU A 24 19.38 21.59 -12.16
N ASN A 25 18.09 21.46 -11.92
CA ASN A 25 17.58 20.86 -10.70
C ASN A 25 16.99 19.47 -11.01
N GLU A 26 17.76 18.43 -10.71
CA GLU A 26 17.31 17.04 -10.80
C GLU A 26 16.53 16.58 -9.55
N ASN A 27 16.51 17.41 -8.48
CA ASN A 27 15.91 17.05 -7.21
C ASN A 27 14.35 17.14 -7.20
N SER A 28 13.72 17.44 -8.31
CA SER A 28 12.29 17.23 -8.49
C SER A 28 11.97 15.77 -8.89
N LYS A 29 12.76 14.81 -8.40
CA LYS A 29 12.29 13.43 -8.35
C LYS A 29 11.09 13.43 -7.44
N SER A 30 9.98 13.38 -8.08
CA SER A 30 8.62 13.43 -7.63
C SER A 30 8.48 12.91 -6.19
N SER A 31 8.09 13.81 -5.26
CA SER A 31 7.59 13.47 -3.93
C SER A 31 6.51 12.38 -3.99
N PHE A 32 5.81 12.29 -5.12
CA PHE A 32 4.87 11.25 -5.48
C PHE A 32 5.48 9.83 -5.51
N TYR A 33 6.73 9.66 -5.97
CA TYR A 33 7.35 8.33 -5.96
C TYR A 33 7.52 7.81 -4.53
N GLY A 34 7.91 8.66 -3.59
CA GLY A 34 8.00 8.31 -2.18
C GLY A 34 6.65 7.90 -1.61
N LEU A 35 5.61 8.67 -1.89
CA LEU A 35 4.25 8.39 -1.45
C LEU A 35 3.74 7.04 -2.01
N PHE A 36 3.86 6.82 -3.33
CA PHE A 36 3.43 5.55 -3.94
C PHE A 36 4.23 4.35 -3.43
N ASN A 37 5.51 4.54 -3.12
CA ASN A 37 6.31 3.48 -2.53
C ASN A 37 5.80 3.09 -1.13
N VAL A 38 5.49 4.06 -0.28
CA VAL A 38 4.93 3.81 1.06
C VAL A 38 3.57 3.13 0.96
N LEU A 39 2.66 3.66 0.12
CA LEU A 39 1.33 3.07 -0.09
C LEU A 39 1.39 1.64 -0.62
N PHE A 40 2.36 1.35 -1.49
CA PHE A 40 2.58 -0.02 -1.99
C PHE A 40 2.94 -0.98 -0.86
N TRP A 41 3.86 -0.60 0.03
CA TRP A 41 4.26 -1.47 1.14
C TRP A 41 3.15 -1.66 2.17
N ILE A 42 2.35 -0.62 2.43
CA ILE A 42 1.16 -0.73 3.29
C ILE A 42 0.13 -1.69 2.66
N GLY A 43 -0.16 -1.55 1.37
CA GLY A 43 -1.08 -2.42 0.65
C GLY A 43 -0.61 -3.88 0.63
N LEU A 44 0.69 -4.10 0.44
CA LEU A 44 1.28 -5.43 0.48
C LEU A 44 1.16 -6.07 1.87
N ALA A 45 1.47 -5.32 2.92
CA ALA A 45 1.34 -5.79 4.30
C ALA A 45 -0.12 -6.15 4.63
N PHE A 46 -1.08 -5.32 4.21
CA PHE A 46 -2.50 -5.59 4.40
C PHE A 46 -2.97 -6.83 3.62
N SER A 47 -2.48 -7.02 2.38
CA SER A 47 -2.80 -8.22 1.58
C SER A 47 -2.28 -9.50 2.25
N ILE A 48 -1.07 -9.46 2.79
CA ILE A 48 -0.50 -10.60 3.53
C ILE A 48 -1.31 -10.88 4.81
N TYR A 49 -1.67 -9.83 5.54
CA TYR A 49 -2.51 -9.96 6.73
C TYR A 49 -3.87 -10.57 6.41
N SER A 50 -4.57 -10.10 5.36
CA SER A 50 -5.84 -10.65 4.91
C SER A 50 -5.71 -12.12 4.51
N LEU A 51 -4.62 -12.49 3.82
CA LEU A 51 -4.37 -13.87 3.43
C LEU A 51 -4.20 -14.78 4.67
N ILE A 52 -3.45 -14.34 5.67
CA ILE A 52 -3.27 -15.10 6.92
C ILE A 52 -4.63 -15.28 7.62
N SER A 53 -5.46 -14.24 7.67
CA SER A 53 -6.78 -14.28 8.33
C SER A 53 -7.76 -15.24 7.64
N VAL A 54 -7.64 -15.40 6.30
CA VAL A 54 -8.43 -16.39 5.56
C VAL A 54 -7.92 -17.81 5.78
N VAL A 55 -6.59 -18.01 5.76
CA VAL A 55 -5.99 -19.35 5.81
C VAL A 55 -5.94 -19.92 7.23
N VAL A 56 -5.76 -19.06 8.24
CA VAL A 56 -5.59 -19.47 9.65
C VAL A 56 -6.53 -18.67 10.55
N PRO A 57 -7.86 -18.81 10.38
CA PRO A 57 -8.81 -18.19 11.30
C PRO A 57 -8.71 -18.85 12.68
N ILE A 58 -8.75 -18.05 13.75
CA ILE A 58 -8.83 -18.56 15.10
C ILE A 58 -10.28 -18.89 15.40
N GLU A 59 -10.58 -20.18 15.54
CA GLU A 59 -11.93 -20.66 15.83
C GLU A 59 -12.19 -20.66 17.35
N SER A 60 -13.34 -20.13 17.74
CA SER A 60 -13.84 -20.15 19.10
C SER A 60 -15.31 -20.53 19.13
N TYR A 61 -15.72 -21.30 20.17
CA TYR A 61 -17.12 -21.67 20.38
C TYR A 61 -17.76 -20.75 21.40
N HIS A 62 -18.84 -20.12 21.00
CA HIS A 62 -19.67 -19.36 21.94
C HIS A 62 -20.89 -20.19 22.32
N GLN A 63 -21.05 -20.43 23.64
CA GLN A 63 -22.17 -21.18 24.19
C GLN A 63 -23.24 -20.21 24.68
N TYR A 64 -24.46 -20.34 24.15
CA TYR A 64 -25.59 -19.55 24.57
C TYR A 64 -26.30 -20.15 25.80
N PRO A 65 -27.06 -19.35 26.57
CA PRO A 65 -27.80 -19.82 27.74
C PRO A 65 -28.87 -20.90 27.45
N ASP A 66 -29.32 -20.98 26.20
CA ASP A 66 -30.27 -21.95 25.70
C ASP A 66 -29.62 -23.34 25.40
N GLY A 67 -28.31 -23.45 25.58
CA GLY A 67 -27.53 -24.66 25.32
C GLY A 67 -27.06 -24.78 23.87
N THR A 68 -27.40 -23.84 23.00
CA THR A 68 -26.88 -23.83 21.62
C THR A 68 -25.43 -23.33 21.58
N GLN A 69 -24.68 -23.80 20.58
CA GLN A 69 -23.29 -23.38 20.36
C GLN A 69 -23.19 -22.81 18.95
N SER A 70 -22.50 -21.70 18.80
CA SER A 70 -22.12 -21.18 17.48
C SER A 70 -20.61 -21.05 17.37
N LEU A 71 -20.11 -21.31 16.17
CA LEU A 71 -18.71 -21.20 15.82
C LEU A 71 -18.42 -19.77 15.37
N TYR A 72 -17.55 -19.10 16.10
CA TYR A 72 -16.99 -17.79 15.75
C TYR A 72 -15.57 -17.94 15.24
N CYS A 73 -15.21 -17.14 14.26
CA CYS A 73 -13.84 -17.00 13.78
C CYS A 73 -13.34 -15.61 14.09
N SER A 74 -12.09 -15.51 14.50
CA SER A 74 -11.41 -14.23 14.66
C SER A 74 -10.14 -14.19 13.82
N ASP A 75 -9.71 -12.97 13.48
CA ASP A 75 -8.42 -12.76 12.84
C ASP A 75 -7.26 -13.02 13.81
N PHE A 76 -6.05 -13.09 13.26
CA PHE A 76 -4.84 -13.38 14.03
C PHE A 76 -4.59 -12.38 15.18
N LEU A 77 -5.05 -11.14 15.06
CA LEU A 77 -4.89 -10.11 16.10
C LEU A 77 -6.10 -10.03 17.05
N GLY A 78 -7.18 -10.76 16.77
CA GLY A 78 -8.41 -10.71 17.56
C GLY A 78 -9.18 -9.37 17.42
N LEU A 79 -8.88 -8.60 16.38
CA LEU A 79 -9.49 -7.28 16.14
C LEU A 79 -10.87 -7.38 15.51
N ASN A 80 -11.12 -8.47 14.78
CA ASN A 80 -12.41 -8.75 14.16
C ASN A 80 -12.83 -10.18 14.49
N SER A 81 -14.06 -10.36 14.97
CA SER A 81 -14.64 -11.67 15.25
C SER A 81 -16.10 -11.69 14.85
N ASP A 82 -16.49 -12.71 14.08
CA ASP A 82 -17.88 -12.88 13.65
C ASP A 82 -18.21 -14.36 13.47
N SER A 83 -19.49 -14.65 13.18
CA SER A 83 -19.89 -16.00 12.79
C SER A 83 -19.07 -16.47 11.56
N LYS A 84 -18.71 -17.74 11.52
CA LYS A 84 -17.77 -18.27 10.51
C LYS A 84 -18.12 -17.91 9.08
N SER A 85 -19.40 -17.88 8.71
CA SER A 85 -19.84 -17.57 7.35
C SER A 85 -19.58 -16.10 6.98
N TYR A 86 -19.97 -15.17 7.84
CA TYR A 86 -19.72 -13.74 7.63
C TYR A 86 -18.25 -13.40 7.64
N TYR A 87 -17.50 -13.96 8.62
CA TYR A 87 -16.06 -13.76 8.74
C TYR A 87 -15.32 -14.15 7.44
N MET A 88 -15.59 -15.32 6.90
CA MET A 88 -14.92 -15.80 5.69
C MET A 88 -15.27 -14.94 4.48
N GLU A 89 -16.54 -14.56 4.32
CA GLU A 89 -16.98 -13.69 3.23
C GLU A 89 -16.29 -12.31 3.28
N GLU A 90 -16.26 -11.67 4.44
CA GLU A 90 -15.61 -10.36 4.61
C GLU A 90 -14.12 -10.40 4.28
N TRP A 91 -13.40 -11.41 4.76
CA TRP A 91 -11.97 -11.52 4.52
C TRP A 91 -11.62 -11.92 3.08
N GLU A 92 -12.46 -12.70 2.40
CA GLU A 92 -12.30 -12.97 0.98
C GLU A 92 -12.44 -11.70 0.14
N TYR A 93 -13.41 -10.84 0.42
CA TYR A 93 -13.55 -9.53 -0.22
C TYR A 93 -12.36 -8.61 0.12
N ALA A 94 -11.95 -8.54 1.37
CA ALA A 94 -10.81 -7.74 1.79
C ALA A 94 -9.52 -8.17 1.07
N LEU A 95 -9.29 -9.47 0.93
CA LEU A 95 -8.16 -10.03 0.20
C LEU A 95 -8.22 -9.67 -1.30
N ALA A 96 -9.37 -9.84 -1.94
CA ALA A 96 -9.54 -9.50 -3.35
C ALA A 96 -9.31 -8.01 -3.63
N ILE A 97 -9.90 -7.14 -2.83
CA ILE A 97 -9.75 -5.68 -2.97
C ILE A 97 -8.30 -5.25 -2.70
N SER A 98 -7.68 -5.75 -1.63
CA SER A 98 -6.32 -5.35 -1.26
C SER A 98 -5.29 -5.82 -2.28
N THR A 99 -5.43 -7.01 -2.84
CA THR A 99 -4.56 -7.52 -3.91
C THR A 99 -4.71 -6.71 -5.19
N PHE A 100 -5.93 -6.34 -5.57
CA PHE A 100 -6.20 -5.50 -6.73
C PHE A 100 -5.58 -4.11 -6.60
N ILE A 101 -5.76 -3.44 -5.45
CA ILE A 101 -5.16 -2.13 -5.17
C ILE A 101 -3.62 -2.23 -5.19
N THR A 102 -3.06 -3.27 -4.58
CA THR A 102 -1.60 -3.48 -4.55
C THR A 102 -1.03 -3.69 -5.96
N ALA A 103 -1.74 -4.40 -6.84
CA ALA A 103 -1.34 -4.58 -8.24
C ALA A 103 -1.35 -3.26 -9.03
N ILE A 104 -2.35 -2.40 -8.79
CA ILE A 104 -2.39 -1.05 -9.39
C ILE A 104 -1.20 -0.22 -8.91
N LEU A 105 -0.95 -0.18 -7.60
CA LEU A 105 0.16 0.58 -7.02
C LEU A 105 1.52 0.08 -7.53
N PHE A 106 1.67 -1.23 -7.70
CA PHE A 106 2.87 -1.82 -8.31
C PHE A 106 3.06 -1.35 -9.75
N SER A 107 1.98 -1.33 -10.54
CA SER A 107 2.02 -0.87 -11.93
C SER A 107 2.44 0.61 -12.02
N ILE A 108 1.87 1.47 -11.17
CA ILE A 108 2.24 2.90 -11.09
C ILE A 108 3.70 3.05 -10.68
N ARG A 109 4.12 2.34 -9.61
CA ARG A 109 5.50 2.37 -9.11
C ARG A 109 6.51 1.97 -10.19
N SER A 110 6.21 0.95 -10.98
CA SER A 110 7.09 0.47 -12.05
C SER A 110 7.28 1.50 -13.17
N LYS A 111 6.22 2.26 -13.47
CA LYS A 111 6.26 3.33 -14.49
C LYS A 111 6.99 4.58 -14.01
N THR A 112 6.89 4.90 -12.73
CA THR A 112 7.50 6.12 -12.15
C THR A 112 9.00 5.94 -11.83
N LYS A 113 9.51 4.71 -11.86
CA LYS A 113 10.93 4.41 -11.63
C LYS A 113 11.81 4.71 -12.87
N LYS A 114 11.23 4.80 -14.07
CA LYS A 114 11.94 5.18 -15.28
C LYS A 114 12.08 6.68 -15.39
#